data_f16680e1d7f36ab2f4e72d21e37504cb
#
_entry.id   f16680e1d7f36ab2f4e72d21e37504cb
#
_cell.length_a   1.000
_cell.length_b   1.000
_cell.length_c   1.000
_cell.angle_alpha   90.00
_cell.angle_beta   90.00
_cell.angle_gamma   90.00
#
_symmetry.space_group_name_H-M   'P 1'
#
loop_
_entity.id
_entity.type
_entity.pdbx_description
1 polymer ?
#
loop_
_entity_poly.entity_id
_entity_poly.type
_entity_poly.pdbx_seq_one_letter_code
_entity_poly.pdbx_strand_id
1 'polypeptide(L)'
;MIDFQKEVIDKSFQLPVLVDFWAPWCGPCKVLGPVIEQLAHDQEGQWSLVKVNTEDQQELASRYNIRSIPNVKLFYRGDVIDEFTGALPRQMILEWLKHALPNPGLLALDQLLAEKEVPEPGDLELLM
;
A
#
# COMPACT_ATOMS: atom_id res chain seq x y z
N MET A 1 19.78 -2.46 0.63
CA MET A 1 18.87 -2.07 -0.44
C MET A 1 17.83 -3.15 -0.64
N ILE A 2 16.60 -2.76 -0.92
CA ILE A 2 15.54 -3.75 -1.03
C ILE A 2 15.56 -4.45 -2.39
N ASP A 3 15.02 -5.64 -2.40
CA ASP A 3 14.77 -6.36 -3.64
C ASP A 3 13.31 -6.04 -4.02
N PHE A 4 13.14 -5.03 -4.86
CA PHE A 4 11.82 -4.51 -5.18
C PHE A 4 10.94 -5.57 -5.84
N GLN A 5 11.51 -6.35 -6.74
CA GLN A 5 10.73 -7.39 -7.41
C GLN A 5 10.15 -8.35 -6.38
N LYS A 6 10.97 -8.79 -5.45
CA LYS A 6 10.55 -9.78 -4.46
C LYS A 6 9.67 -9.19 -3.37
N GLU A 7 10.09 -8.04 -2.84
CA GLU A 7 9.41 -7.49 -1.68
C GLU A 7 8.17 -6.69 -2.01
N VAL A 8 8.03 -6.24 -3.24
CA VAL A 8 6.88 -5.47 -3.64
C VAL A 8 6.06 -6.20 -4.69
N ILE A 9 6.64 -6.45 -5.85
CA ILE A 9 5.87 -7.02 -6.95
C ILE A 9 5.35 -8.42 -6.61
N ASP A 10 6.26 -9.32 -6.28
CA ASP A 10 5.87 -10.71 -5.98
C ASP A 10 4.99 -10.77 -4.75
N LYS A 11 5.36 -10.00 -3.73
CA LYS A 11 4.62 -10.00 -2.48
C LYS A 11 3.19 -9.51 -2.68
N SER A 12 2.99 -8.60 -3.62
CA SER A 12 1.67 -8.01 -3.86
C SER A 12 0.66 -9.01 -4.39
N PHE A 13 1.10 -10.20 -4.78
CA PHE A 13 0.18 -11.27 -5.16
C PHE A 13 -0.32 -12.02 -3.94
N GLN A 14 0.30 -11.80 -2.78
CA GLN A 14 -0.13 -12.44 -1.54
C GLN A 14 -0.94 -11.48 -0.68
N LEU A 15 -0.52 -10.23 -0.62
CA LEU A 15 -1.28 -9.20 0.07
C LEU A 15 -0.85 -7.83 -0.47
N PRO A 16 -1.70 -6.81 -0.30
CA PRO A 16 -1.35 -5.47 -0.82
C PRO A 16 -0.08 -4.94 -0.18
N VAL A 17 0.70 -4.21 -0.95
CA VAL A 17 1.95 -3.62 -0.47
C VAL A 17 1.90 -2.12 -0.66
N LEU A 18 2.08 -1.37 0.43
CA LEU A 18 2.22 0.07 0.35
C LEU A 18 3.70 0.38 0.20
N VAL A 19 4.02 1.20 -0.78
CA VAL A 19 5.40 1.63 -1.01
C VAL A 19 5.49 3.12 -0.76
N ASP A 20 6.30 3.50 0.22
CA ASP A 20 6.51 4.90 0.59
C ASP A 20 7.82 5.38 -0.05
N PHE A 21 7.69 6.20 -1.10
CA PHE A 21 8.85 6.80 -1.74
C PHE A 21 9.21 8.07 -0.99
N TRP A 22 10.43 8.12 -0.46
CA TRP A 22 10.87 9.20 0.43
C TRP A 22 12.32 9.57 0.17
N ALA A 23 12.80 10.60 0.86
CA ALA A 23 14.22 10.97 0.82
C ALA A 23 14.61 11.53 2.18
N PRO A 24 15.89 11.41 2.57
CA PRO A 24 16.33 11.87 3.90
C PRO A 24 16.15 13.36 4.15
N TRP A 25 16.22 14.18 3.09
CA TRP A 25 16.11 15.62 3.22
C TRP A 25 14.67 16.13 3.18
N CYS A 26 13.72 15.24 3.03
CA CYS A 26 12.33 15.62 2.83
C CYS A 26 11.61 15.79 4.15
N GLY A 27 11.25 17.03 4.49
CA GLY A 27 10.54 17.32 5.73
C GLY A 27 9.23 16.58 5.87
N PRO A 28 8.32 16.69 4.88
CA PRO A 28 7.04 15.97 4.97
C PRO A 28 7.20 14.46 5.08
N CYS A 29 8.27 13.91 4.50
CA CYS A 29 8.51 12.47 4.62
C CYS A 29 8.78 12.09 6.07
N LYS A 30 9.45 12.98 6.82
CA LYS A 30 9.75 12.72 8.22
C LYS A 30 8.51 12.78 9.09
N VAL A 31 7.49 13.49 8.63
CA VAL A 31 6.21 13.55 9.33
C VAL A 31 5.39 12.31 9.01
N LEU A 32 5.35 11.93 7.75
CA LEU A 32 4.54 10.80 7.32
C LEU A 32 5.11 9.46 7.79
N GLY A 33 6.43 9.32 7.77
CA GLY A 33 7.06 8.04 8.07
C GLY A 33 6.55 7.38 9.32
N PRO A 34 6.65 8.05 10.48
CA PRO A 34 6.18 7.44 11.73
C PRO A 34 4.70 7.08 11.71
N VAL A 35 3.89 7.88 11.04
CA VAL A 35 2.44 7.64 10.98
C VAL A 35 2.15 6.37 10.20
N ILE A 36 2.77 6.24 9.03
CA ILE A 36 2.47 5.10 8.18
C ILE A 36 3.08 3.82 8.75
N GLU A 37 4.21 3.96 9.45
CA GLU A 37 4.83 2.81 10.12
C GLU A 37 3.95 2.31 11.26
N GLN A 38 3.35 3.23 12.01
CA GLN A 38 2.46 2.85 13.08
C GLN A 38 1.20 2.17 12.54
N LEU A 39 0.68 2.70 11.43
CA LEU A 39 -0.47 2.08 10.79
C LEU A 39 -0.15 0.68 10.29
N ALA A 40 1.04 0.49 9.75
CA ALA A 40 1.46 -0.81 9.28
C ALA A 40 1.51 -1.81 10.42
N HIS A 41 1.98 -1.33 11.58
CA HIS A 41 2.03 -2.17 12.76
C HIS A 41 0.62 -2.50 13.25
N ASP A 42 -0.25 -1.50 13.30
CA ASP A 42 -1.62 -1.69 13.78
C ASP A 42 -2.43 -2.61 12.89
N GLN A 43 -2.12 -2.61 11.59
CA GLN A 43 -2.87 -3.40 10.63
C GLN A 43 -2.03 -4.55 10.05
N GLU A 44 -1.11 -5.03 10.84
CA GLU A 44 -0.23 -6.12 10.44
C GLU A 44 -1.05 -7.29 9.90
N GLY A 45 -0.62 -7.83 8.77
CA GLY A 45 -1.32 -8.94 8.15
C GLY A 45 -2.32 -8.52 7.08
N GLN A 46 -2.73 -7.25 7.08
CA GLN A 46 -3.68 -6.76 6.09
C GLN A 46 -2.98 -6.19 4.87
N TRP A 47 -1.83 -5.62 5.07
CA TRP A 47 -1.00 -5.10 3.99
C TRP A 47 0.43 -4.98 4.54
N SER A 48 1.37 -4.82 3.63
CA SER A 48 2.78 -4.73 4.00
C SER A 48 3.30 -3.36 3.62
N LEU A 49 4.29 -2.86 4.35
CA LEU A 49 4.89 -1.56 4.06
C LEU A 49 6.33 -1.76 3.62
N VAL A 50 6.70 -1.12 2.50
CA VAL A 50 8.07 -1.08 2.04
C VAL A 50 8.43 0.38 1.80
N LYS A 51 9.58 0.80 2.31
CA LYS A 51 10.04 2.17 2.16
C LYS A 51 11.16 2.20 1.14
N VAL A 52 11.06 3.10 0.17
CA VAL A 52 12.06 3.25 -0.89
C VAL A 52 12.67 4.64 -0.81
N ASN A 53 13.96 4.68 -0.50
CA ASN A 53 14.72 5.93 -0.49
C ASN A 53 15.04 6.28 -1.94
N THR A 54 14.45 7.37 -2.44
CA THR A 54 14.59 7.73 -3.84
C THR A 54 16.01 8.14 -4.21
N GLU A 55 16.83 8.50 -3.24
CA GLU A 55 18.21 8.83 -3.52
C GLU A 55 19.05 7.58 -3.74
N ASP A 56 18.74 6.52 -3.00
CA ASP A 56 19.46 5.26 -3.15
C ASP A 56 18.96 4.49 -4.36
N GLN A 57 17.70 4.63 -4.70
CA GLN A 57 17.09 3.85 -5.76
C GLN A 57 16.46 4.76 -6.80
N GLN A 58 17.32 5.53 -7.46
CA GLN A 58 16.88 6.50 -8.44
C GLN A 58 16.21 5.85 -9.63
N GLU A 59 16.62 4.65 -9.96
CA GLU A 59 16.01 3.93 -11.07
C GLU A 59 14.55 3.61 -10.80
N LEU A 60 14.23 3.22 -9.57
CA LEU A 60 12.85 2.95 -9.20
C LEU A 60 12.03 4.22 -9.21
N ALA A 61 12.59 5.32 -8.70
CA ALA A 61 11.90 6.59 -8.70
C ALA A 61 11.58 7.02 -10.12
N SER A 62 12.52 6.80 -11.03
CA SER A 62 12.31 7.13 -12.43
C SER A 62 11.27 6.22 -13.07
N ARG A 63 11.37 4.94 -12.80
CA ARG A 63 10.44 3.96 -13.37
C ARG A 63 8.99 4.26 -13.02
N TYR A 64 8.76 4.70 -11.79
CA TYR A 64 7.42 5.01 -11.33
C TYR A 64 7.09 6.48 -11.41
N ASN A 65 7.96 7.26 -12.10
CA ASN A 65 7.70 8.66 -12.38
C ASN A 65 7.41 9.47 -11.13
N ILE A 66 8.23 9.26 -10.10
CA ILE A 66 8.06 9.96 -8.82
C ILE A 66 8.49 11.41 -9.00
N ARG A 67 7.53 12.33 -8.90
CA ARG A 67 7.79 13.76 -9.09
C ARG A 67 7.74 14.54 -7.81
N SER A 68 7.00 14.08 -6.84
CA SER A 68 6.96 14.73 -5.53
C SER A 68 6.94 13.67 -4.46
N ILE A 69 7.53 13.98 -3.32
CA ILE A 69 7.61 13.05 -2.20
C ILE A 69 7.11 13.73 -0.94
N PRO A 70 6.55 12.98 0.00
CA PRO A 70 6.40 11.54 -0.07
C PRO A 70 5.32 11.15 -1.07
N ASN A 71 5.53 10.02 -1.72
CA ASN A 71 4.53 9.45 -2.62
C ASN A 71 4.30 8.01 -2.15
N VAL A 72 3.06 7.68 -1.83
CA VAL A 72 2.72 6.35 -1.34
C VAL A 72 1.87 5.67 -2.40
N LYS A 73 2.36 4.54 -2.90
CA LYS A 73 1.65 3.78 -3.91
C LYS A 73 1.21 2.45 -3.33
N LEU A 74 0.00 2.04 -3.68
CA LEU A 74 -0.53 0.76 -3.23
C LEU A 74 -0.41 -0.23 -4.38
N PHE A 75 0.36 -1.28 -4.15
CA PHE A 75 0.56 -2.34 -5.14
C PHE A 75 -0.34 -3.52 -4.80
N TYR A 76 -0.97 -4.07 -5.82
CA TYR A 76 -1.77 -5.27 -5.66
C TYR A 76 -1.74 -6.05 -6.96
N ARG A 77 -1.36 -7.32 -6.88
CA ARG A 77 -1.23 -8.21 -8.02
C ARG A 77 -0.33 -7.64 -9.11
N GLY A 78 0.75 -7.03 -8.66
CA GLY A 78 1.80 -6.53 -9.56
C GLY A 78 1.59 -5.11 -10.07
N ASP A 79 0.42 -4.53 -9.85
CA ASP A 79 0.09 -3.21 -10.38
C ASP A 79 -0.15 -2.18 -9.28
N VAL A 80 0.08 -0.92 -9.61
CA VAL A 80 -0.29 0.17 -8.71
C VAL A 80 -1.79 0.41 -8.88
N ILE A 81 -2.54 0.23 -7.80
CA ILE A 81 -3.99 0.40 -7.88
C ILE A 81 -4.47 1.72 -7.28
N ASP A 82 -3.64 2.38 -6.49
CA ASP A 82 -3.99 3.69 -5.95
C ASP A 82 -2.72 4.35 -5.40
N GLU A 83 -2.80 5.64 -5.09
CA GLU A 83 -1.66 6.35 -4.54
C GLU A 83 -2.10 7.66 -3.91
N PHE A 84 -1.25 8.22 -3.05
CA PHE A 84 -1.43 9.58 -2.59
C PHE A 84 -0.05 10.23 -2.44
N THR A 85 -0.02 11.56 -2.43
CA THR A 85 1.22 12.30 -2.22
C THR A 85 1.04 13.22 -1.03
N GLY A 86 2.16 13.53 -0.38
CA GLY A 86 2.18 14.44 0.74
C GLY A 86 1.96 13.74 2.07
N ALA A 87 2.19 14.47 3.15
CA ALA A 87 2.08 13.91 4.50
C ALA A 87 0.65 14.04 5.00
N LEU A 88 -0.21 13.14 4.54
CA LEU A 88 -1.59 13.14 4.98
C LEU A 88 -1.67 12.81 6.46
N PRO A 89 -2.62 13.42 7.19
CA PRO A 89 -2.87 13.06 8.58
C PRO A 89 -3.35 11.60 8.67
N ARG A 90 -3.13 11.00 9.82
CA ARG A 90 -3.50 9.61 10.06
C ARG A 90 -4.95 9.32 9.65
N GLN A 91 -5.88 10.19 10.03
CA GLN A 91 -7.29 9.95 9.73
C GLN A 91 -7.56 9.91 8.23
N MET A 92 -6.88 10.74 7.47
CA MET A 92 -7.05 10.75 6.03
C MET A 92 -6.44 9.51 5.39
N ILE A 93 -5.34 9.03 5.94
CA ILE A 93 -4.73 7.80 5.44
C ILE A 93 -5.65 6.63 5.72
N LEU A 94 -6.27 6.60 6.90
CA LEU A 94 -7.21 5.53 7.23
C LEU A 94 -8.39 5.53 6.27
N GLU A 95 -8.91 6.72 5.94
CA GLU A 95 -10.01 6.81 4.99
C GLU A 95 -9.56 6.34 3.61
N TRP A 96 -8.37 6.76 3.21
CA TRP A 96 -7.83 6.34 1.93
C TRP A 96 -7.67 4.82 1.86
N LEU A 97 -7.11 4.23 2.91
CA LEU A 97 -6.93 2.78 2.96
C LEU A 97 -8.25 2.05 2.87
N LYS A 98 -9.26 2.61 3.53
CA LYS A 98 -10.57 1.99 3.55
C LYS A 98 -11.14 1.84 2.14
N HIS A 99 -10.86 2.82 1.26
CA HIS A 99 -11.36 2.79 -0.09
C HIS A 99 -10.37 2.18 -1.09
N ALA A 100 -9.09 2.31 -0.83
CA ALA A 100 -8.07 1.86 -1.77
C ALA A 100 -7.75 0.38 -1.66
N LEU A 101 -7.77 -0.16 -0.44
CA LEU A 101 -7.45 -1.56 -0.26
C LEU A 101 -8.50 -2.43 -0.93
N PRO A 102 -8.07 -3.52 -1.55
CA PRO A 102 -9.04 -4.48 -2.06
C PRO A 102 -9.94 -4.88 -0.90
N ASN A 103 -11.22 -5.04 -1.19
CA ASN A 103 -12.18 -5.38 -0.16
C ASN A 103 -11.69 -6.63 0.58
N PRO A 104 -11.56 -6.55 1.90
CA PRO A 104 -11.12 -7.72 2.66
C PRO A 104 -11.98 -8.94 2.39
N GLY A 105 -13.26 -8.72 2.11
CA GLY A 105 -14.14 -9.80 1.71
C GLY A 105 -13.70 -10.43 0.41
N LEU A 106 -13.20 -9.63 -0.52
CA LEU A 106 -12.73 -10.15 -1.79
C LEU A 106 -11.44 -10.93 -1.63
N LEU A 107 -10.54 -10.45 -0.77
CA LEU A 107 -9.33 -11.20 -0.52
C LEU A 107 -9.64 -12.51 0.14
N ALA A 108 -10.50 -12.45 1.17
CA ALA A 108 -10.92 -13.65 1.84
C ALA A 108 -11.65 -14.55 0.87
N LEU A 109 -12.37 -13.93 -0.06
CA LEU A 109 -13.12 -14.64 -1.03
C LEU A 109 -12.23 -15.33 -2.03
N ASP A 110 -11.16 -14.70 -2.46
CA ASP A 110 -10.21 -15.36 -3.35
C ASP A 110 -9.72 -16.64 -2.71
N GLN A 111 -9.46 -16.59 -1.42
CA GLN A 111 -9.03 -17.76 -0.69
C GLN A 111 -10.17 -18.72 -0.46
N LEU A 112 -11.33 -18.19 -0.21
CA LEU A 112 -12.51 -19.02 0.02
C LEU A 112 -13.09 -19.54 -1.26
N LEU A 113 -12.99 -18.81 -2.33
CA LEU A 113 -13.48 -19.28 -3.59
C LEU A 113 -12.68 -20.44 -4.05
N ALA A 114 -11.53 -20.51 -3.52
CA ALA A 114 -10.81 -21.70 -3.71
C ALA A 114 -11.48 -22.78 -2.90
N GLU A 115 -12.31 -22.42 -1.94
CA GLU A 115 -12.93 -23.37 -1.06
C GLU A 115 -14.41 -23.29 -0.97
N LYS A 116 -15.01 -22.12 -1.18
CA LYS A 116 -16.43 -22.07 -1.06
C LYS A 116 -16.96 -20.76 -1.51
N GLU A 117 -18.22 -20.53 -1.37
CA GLU A 117 -18.85 -19.49 -1.93
C GLU A 117 -18.84 -18.20 -1.26
N VAL A 118 -19.50 -17.29 -1.79
CA VAL A 118 -19.57 -15.98 -1.47
C VAL A 118 -20.53 -15.61 -0.46
N PRO A 119 -20.30 -14.70 0.30
CA PRO A 119 -21.24 -14.17 1.23
C PRO A 119 -21.97 -13.11 0.54
N GLU A 120 -22.77 -12.52 0.97
CA GLU A 120 -23.50 -11.54 0.52
C GLU A 120 -23.16 -10.27 0.49
N PRO A 121 -23.69 -9.57 0.09
CA PRO A 121 -23.41 -8.32 -0.14
C PRO A 121 -23.52 -7.40 0.78
N GLY A 122 -24.17 -7.59 1.52
CA GLY A 122 -24.17 -6.61 2.41
C GLY A 122 -22.86 -6.30 2.57
N ASP A 123 -22.28 -7.09 2.45
CA ASP A 123 -21.07 -6.84 2.56
C ASP A 123 -20.56 -6.55 1.36
N LEU A 124 -21.15 -6.77 0.65
CA LEU A 124 -20.69 -6.45 -0.44
C LEU A 124 -21.07 -5.22 -0.83
N GLU A 125 -21.70 -4.79 -0.22
CA GLU A 125 -21.83 -3.87 -0.38
C GLU A 125 -21.29 -3.38 -0.03
N LEU A 126 -21.30 -3.81 0.46
CA LEU A 126 -20.75 -3.64 0.78
C LEU A 126 -20.05 -3.74 0.38
N LEU A 127 -20.13 -4.19 -0.02
CA LEU A 127 -19.60 -4.36 -0.60
C LEU A 127 -19.65 -3.73 -1.19
N MET A 128 -20.05 -3.35 -1.15
CA MET A 128 -20.21 -2.92 -1.51
C MET A 128 -20.07 -2.74 -1.69
#